data_0974722de3aed54d2dba19521f76284a
#
_entry.id   0974722de3aed54d2dba19521f76284a
#
_cell.length_a   1.000
_cell.length_b   1.000
_cell.length_c   1.000
_cell.angle_alpha   90.00
_cell.angle_beta   90.00
_cell.angle_gamma   90.00
#
_symmetry.space_group_name_H-M   'P 1'
#
loop_
_entity.id
_entity.type
_entity.pdbx_description
1 polymer ?
#
loop_
_entity_poly.entity_id
_entity_poly.type
_entity_poly.pdbx_seq_one_letter_code
_entity_poly.pdbx_strand_id
1 'polypeptide(L)'
;MTKKIGIISDTHGLLRPEILEILEDCDCIFHGGDINKPEILDTLGKMGSLYAVRGNNDKDWAEGLSTTLKFKVEDVNFFMVHNKKDAAWDLGDTDIVIFGHTHKYFEKEIDGRLWLNPGSCGPRRFDQEITMIIMEVDGKKYQFQKKVIAQ
;
A
#
# COMPACT_ATOMS: atom_id res chain seq x y z
N MET A 1 15.56 -14.30 -4.11
CA MET A 1 14.95 -13.91 -5.40
C MET A 1 14.32 -12.53 -5.28
N THR A 2 14.37 -11.77 -6.34
CA THR A 2 13.76 -10.44 -6.34
C THR A 2 12.25 -10.53 -6.44
N LYS A 3 11.55 -9.83 -5.56
CA LYS A 3 10.09 -9.68 -5.59
C LYS A 3 9.75 -8.24 -5.93
N LYS A 4 8.87 -8.06 -6.91
CA LYS A 4 8.39 -6.75 -7.30
C LYS A 4 7.04 -6.49 -6.64
N ILE A 5 6.92 -5.36 -5.97
CA ILE A 5 5.75 -5.00 -5.16
C ILE A 5 5.14 -3.71 -5.69
N GLY A 6 3.82 -3.74 -5.93
CA GLY A 6 3.07 -2.53 -6.19
C GLY A 6 2.37 -2.09 -4.92
N ILE A 7 2.63 -0.87 -4.47
CA ILE A 7 2.05 -0.33 -3.23
C ILE A 7 1.07 0.78 -3.61
N ILE A 8 -0.20 0.56 -3.28
CA ILE A 8 -1.29 1.50 -3.56
C ILE A 8 -2.11 1.75 -2.31
N SER A 9 -2.88 2.83 -2.30
CA SER A 9 -3.79 3.15 -1.20
C SER A 9 -4.90 4.07 -1.69
N ASP A 10 -5.99 4.10 -0.91
CA ASP A 10 -7.06 5.08 -1.08
C ASP A 10 -7.66 5.08 -2.48
N THR A 11 -7.98 3.88 -2.98
CA THR A 11 -8.62 3.72 -4.28
C THR A 11 -10.03 4.29 -4.31
N HIS A 12 -10.73 4.28 -3.18
CA HIS A 12 -12.10 4.82 -3.04
C HIS A 12 -13.02 4.39 -4.18
N GLY A 13 -12.97 3.10 -4.51
CA GLY A 13 -13.85 2.52 -5.53
C GLY A 13 -13.38 2.69 -6.96
N LEU A 14 -12.23 3.32 -7.19
CA LEU A 14 -11.68 3.52 -8.54
C LEU A 14 -10.35 2.80 -8.71
N LEU A 15 -10.32 1.87 -9.64
CA LEU A 15 -9.08 1.17 -9.99
C LEU A 15 -8.73 1.54 -11.43
N ARG A 16 -7.78 2.46 -11.58
CA ARG A 16 -7.43 3.03 -12.88
C ARG A 16 -6.75 2.01 -13.78
N PRO A 17 -7.04 2.04 -15.11
CA PRO A 17 -6.36 1.13 -16.06
C PRO A 17 -4.84 1.24 -15.99
N GLU A 18 -4.29 2.43 -15.82
CA GLU A 18 -2.84 2.65 -15.71
C GLU A 18 -2.24 1.92 -14.50
N ILE A 19 -2.99 1.91 -13.38
CA ILE A 19 -2.58 1.19 -12.17
C ILE A 19 -2.59 -0.32 -12.44
N LEU A 20 -3.66 -0.83 -13.05
CA LEU A 20 -3.77 -2.26 -13.37
C LEU A 20 -2.63 -2.71 -14.27
N GLU A 21 -2.29 -1.92 -15.26
CA GLU A 21 -1.20 -2.24 -16.19
C GLU A 21 0.13 -2.40 -15.45
N ILE A 22 0.41 -1.51 -14.49
CA ILE A 22 1.63 -1.59 -13.69
C ILE A 22 1.60 -2.81 -12.77
N LEU A 23 0.46 -3.08 -12.14
CA LEU A 23 0.32 -4.17 -11.17
C LEU A 23 0.42 -5.54 -11.82
N GLU A 24 0.13 -5.66 -13.11
CA GLU A 24 0.27 -6.93 -13.84
C GLU A 24 1.69 -7.49 -13.75
N ASP A 25 2.69 -6.63 -13.65
CA ASP A 25 4.09 -7.03 -13.58
C ASP A 25 4.58 -7.23 -12.15
N CYS A 26 3.72 -7.10 -11.17
CA CYS A 26 4.12 -7.20 -9.76
C CYS A 26 3.84 -8.59 -9.21
N ASP A 27 4.73 -9.06 -8.33
CA ASP A 27 4.56 -10.33 -7.60
C ASP A 27 3.63 -10.17 -6.42
N CYS A 28 3.68 -9.01 -5.76
CA CYS A 28 2.88 -8.69 -4.59
C CYS A 28 2.22 -7.34 -4.77
N ILE A 29 1.05 -7.18 -4.13
CA ILE A 29 0.31 -5.92 -4.14
C ILE A 29 -0.03 -5.58 -2.70
N PHE A 30 0.31 -4.35 -2.27
CA PHE A 30 -0.05 -3.84 -0.95
C PHE A 30 -1.09 -2.75 -1.13
N HIS A 31 -2.20 -2.84 -0.37
CA HIS A 31 -3.24 -1.82 -0.38
C HIS A 31 -3.42 -1.26 1.03
N GLY A 32 -3.21 0.03 1.17
CA GLY A 32 -3.22 0.73 2.46
C GLY A 32 -4.58 1.11 3.02
N GLY A 33 -5.67 0.63 2.43
CA GLY A 33 -7.02 0.88 2.95
C GLY A 33 -7.81 1.94 2.18
N ASP A 34 -9.07 2.12 2.56
CA ASP A 34 -10.05 2.94 1.86
C ASP A 34 -10.26 2.45 0.43
N ILE A 35 -10.65 1.19 0.36
CA ILE A 35 -10.86 0.44 -0.88
C ILE A 35 -12.23 0.75 -1.45
N ASN A 36 -13.23 0.78 -0.60
CA ASN A 36 -14.64 1.11 -0.80
C ASN A 36 -15.49 0.10 -1.57
N LYS A 37 -14.86 -0.81 -2.34
CA LYS A 37 -15.59 -1.84 -3.09
C LYS A 37 -14.89 -3.19 -2.97
N PRO A 38 -15.61 -4.26 -2.61
CA PRO A 38 -15.00 -5.60 -2.52
C PRO A 38 -14.47 -6.10 -3.87
N GLU A 39 -15.04 -5.65 -4.99
CA GLU A 39 -14.61 -6.04 -6.33
C GLU A 39 -13.15 -5.67 -6.60
N ILE A 40 -12.66 -4.60 -5.96
CA ILE A 40 -11.26 -4.20 -6.09
C ILE A 40 -10.35 -5.27 -5.50
N LEU A 41 -10.69 -5.79 -4.32
CA LEU A 41 -9.92 -6.87 -3.70
C LEU A 41 -9.94 -8.13 -4.56
N ASP A 42 -11.08 -8.46 -5.15
CA ASP A 42 -11.20 -9.63 -6.01
C ASP A 42 -10.28 -9.49 -7.23
N THR A 43 -10.27 -8.33 -7.85
CA THR A 43 -9.43 -8.05 -9.01
C THR A 43 -7.93 -8.14 -8.65
N LEU A 44 -7.54 -7.46 -7.56
CA LEU A 44 -6.14 -7.44 -7.14
C LEU A 44 -5.66 -8.81 -6.67
N GLY A 45 -6.52 -9.57 -6.01
CA GLY A 45 -6.18 -10.90 -5.53
C GLY A 45 -5.90 -11.90 -6.64
N LYS A 46 -6.40 -11.65 -7.85
CA LYS A 46 -6.13 -12.48 -9.02
C LYS A 46 -4.81 -12.11 -9.71
N MET A 47 -4.26 -10.94 -9.41
CA MET A 47 -3.06 -10.43 -10.07
C MET A 47 -1.77 -10.83 -9.37
N GLY A 48 -1.83 -11.10 -8.07
CA GLY A 48 -0.63 -11.46 -7.29
C GLY A 48 -0.99 -11.67 -5.82
N SER A 49 0.02 -11.84 -4.99
CA SER A 49 -0.17 -11.96 -3.55
C SER A 49 -0.62 -10.60 -3.00
N LEU A 50 -1.82 -10.56 -2.43
CA LEU A 50 -2.43 -9.32 -1.96
C LEU A 50 -2.35 -9.21 -0.44
N TYR A 51 -1.85 -8.08 0.03
CA TYR A 51 -1.84 -7.68 1.44
C TYR A 51 -2.61 -6.37 1.55
N ALA A 52 -3.71 -6.38 2.29
CA ALA A 52 -4.57 -5.21 2.40
C ALA A 52 -5.04 -4.99 3.82
N VAL A 53 -5.22 -3.73 4.19
CA VAL A 53 -5.79 -3.36 5.50
C VAL A 53 -7.09 -2.60 5.30
N ARG A 54 -7.91 -2.57 6.34
CA ARG A 54 -9.17 -1.85 6.35
C ARG A 54 -8.94 -0.37 6.64
N GLY A 55 -9.49 0.49 5.79
CA GLY A 55 -9.48 1.93 6.00
C GLY A 55 -10.74 2.40 6.71
N ASN A 56 -10.77 3.68 7.07
CA ASN A 56 -11.90 4.25 7.81
C ASN A 56 -13.19 4.36 6.96
N ASN A 57 -13.07 4.34 5.64
CA ASN A 57 -14.24 4.35 4.75
C ASN A 57 -14.67 2.97 4.28
N ASP A 58 -13.99 1.92 4.71
CA ASP A 58 -14.39 0.54 4.39
C ASP A 58 -15.46 0.09 5.39
N LYS A 59 -16.58 -0.35 4.86
CA LYS A 59 -17.78 -0.65 5.63
C LYS A 59 -17.86 -2.14 6.00
N ASP A 60 -19.08 -2.62 6.28
CA ASP A 60 -19.31 -3.97 6.78
C ASP A 60 -18.75 -5.08 5.88
N TRP A 61 -18.73 -4.85 4.56
CA TRP A 61 -18.16 -5.82 3.62
C TRP A 61 -16.68 -6.11 3.91
N ALA A 62 -16.00 -5.18 4.57
CA ALA A 62 -14.58 -5.31 4.90
C ALA A 62 -14.33 -5.89 6.29
N GLU A 63 -15.35 -6.44 6.93
CA GLU A 63 -15.24 -6.99 8.29
C GLU A 63 -14.11 -8.00 8.42
N GLY A 64 -13.85 -8.77 7.35
CA GLY A 64 -12.77 -9.75 7.34
C GLY A 64 -11.37 -9.17 7.20
N LEU A 65 -11.24 -7.87 6.94
CA LEU A 65 -9.94 -7.22 6.82
C LEU A 65 -9.47 -6.69 8.16
N SER A 66 -8.20 -6.91 8.48
CA SER A 66 -7.59 -6.33 9.67
C SER A 66 -7.31 -4.85 9.48
N THR A 67 -7.31 -4.08 10.57
CA THR A 67 -6.93 -2.68 10.53
C THR A 67 -5.41 -2.51 10.48
N THR A 68 -4.68 -3.51 10.97
CA THR A 68 -3.22 -3.55 10.89
C THR A 68 -2.78 -4.92 10.37
N LEU A 69 -1.60 -4.96 9.75
CA LEU A 69 -1.07 -6.20 9.22
C LEU A 69 0.45 -6.20 9.37
N LYS A 70 0.98 -7.25 9.98
CA LYS A 70 2.44 -7.51 10.04
C LYS A 70 2.74 -8.68 9.13
N PHE A 71 3.71 -8.51 8.24
CA PHE A 71 4.05 -9.56 7.29
C PHE A 71 5.46 -9.36 6.76
N LYS A 72 5.97 -10.35 6.08
CA LYS A 72 7.32 -10.38 5.56
C LYS A 72 7.29 -10.71 4.08
N VAL A 73 8.06 -9.97 3.29
CA VAL A 73 8.34 -10.31 1.89
C VAL A 73 9.84 -10.44 1.78
N GLU A 74 10.32 -11.58 1.27
CA GLU A 74 11.72 -11.96 1.36
C GLU A 74 12.16 -11.87 2.82
N ASP A 75 13.21 -11.09 3.13
CA ASP A 75 13.66 -10.92 4.51
C ASP A 75 13.34 -9.52 5.06
N VAL A 76 12.46 -8.78 4.40
CA VAL A 76 12.03 -7.45 4.84
C VAL A 76 10.72 -7.54 5.60
N ASN A 77 10.68 -6.97 6.80
CA ASN A 77 9.51 -6.97 7.67
C ASN A 77 8.70 -5.71 7.46
N PHE A 78 7.41 -5.89 7.14
CA PHE A 78 6.49 -4.79 6.89
C PHE A 78 5.44 -4.70 7.99
N PHE A 79 5.02 -3.48 8.31
CA PHE A 79 3.85 -3.20 9.09
C PHE A 79 2.97 -2.25 8.28
N MET A 80 1.70 -2.61 8.11
CA MET A 80 0.78 -1.79 7.33
C MET A 80 -0.43 -1.41 8.17
N VAL A 81 -0.84 -0.14 8.07
CA VAL A 81 -1.98 0.43 8.78
C VAL A 81 -2.53 1.56 7.91
N HIS A 82 -3.86 1.74 7.90
CA HIS A 82 -4.42 2.80 7.06
C HIS A 82 -4.05 4.20 7.55
N ASN A 83 -4.22 4.46 8.84
CA ASN A 83 -3.91 5.76 9.42
C ASN A 83 -2.66 5.67 10.29
N LYS A 84 -1.67 6.49 9.98
CA LYS A 84 -0.40 6.54 10.71
C LYS A 84 -0.58 6.67 12.23
N LYS A 85 -1.61 7.39 12.66
CA LYS A 85 -1.91 7.58 14.09
C LYS A 85 -2.26 6.29 14.81
N ASP A 86 -2.70 5.27 14.07
CA ASP A 86 -3.09 3.98 14.61
C ASP A 86 -1.97 2.96 14.55
N ALA A 87 -0.76 3.38 14.19
CA ALA A 87 0.39 2.49 14.15
C ALA A 87 0.67 1.92 15.54
N ALA A 88 1.16 0.68 15.58
CA ALA A 88 1.47 0.02 16.83
C ALA A 88 2.50 0.81 17.62
N TRP A 89 2.33 0.83 18.93
CA TRP A 89 3.27 1.46 19.86
C TRP A 89 4.67 0.84 19.75
N ASP A 90 4.70 -0.50 19.69
CA ASP A 90 5.95 -1.25 19.54
C ASP A 90 5.96 -1.90 18.14
N LEU A 91 6.84 -1.44 17.28
CA LEU A 91 6.98 -1.96 15.93
C LEU A 91 7.97 -3.13 15.84
N GLY A 92 8.68 -3.43 16.94
CA GLY A 92 9.58 -4.57 17.00
C GLY A 92 10.62 -4.57 15.87
N ASP A 93 10.65 -5.66 15.11
CA ASP A 93 11.60 -5.87 14.01
C ASP A 93 11.13 -5.31 12.67
N THR A 94 10.10 -4.49 12.65
CA THR A 94 9.59 -3.88 11.42
C THR A 94 10.66 -3.02 10.74
N ASP A 95 10.87 -3.24 9.46
CA ASP A 95 11.81 -2.46 8.65
C ASP A 95 11.10 -1.31 7.95
N ILE A 96 9.90 -1.54 7.45
CA ILE A 96 9.15 -0.58 6.64
C ILE A 96 7.70 -0.51 7.13
N VAL A 97 7.21 0.71 7.37
CA VAL A 97 5.81 0.97 7.71
C VAL A 97 5.12 1.58 6.49
N ILE A 98 4.00 0.97 6.10
CA ILE A 98 3.17 1.43 4.98
C ILE A 98 1.85 1.97 5.55
N PHE A 99 1.46 3.16 5.13
CA PHE A 99 0.19 3.75 5.54
C PHE A 99 -0.44 4.56 4.40
N GLY A 100 -1.67 5.03 4.60
CA GLY A 100 -2.41 5.82 3.62
C GLY A 100 -3.11 6.99 4.30
N HIS A 101 -4.41 7.15 4.05
CA HIS A 101 -5.32 8.08 4.69
C HIS A 101 -5.16 9.55 4.25
N THR A 102 -3.95 10.10 4.24
CA THR A 102 -3.74 11.53 3.93
C THR A 102 -3.85 11.85 2.44
N HIS A 103 -3.78 10.84 1.58
CA HIS A 103 -3.75 10.96 0.11
C HIS A 103 -2.48 11.65 -0.41
N LYS A 104 -1.49 11.89 0.47
CA LYS A 104 -0.24 12.55 0.10
C LYS A 104 0.93 11.59 0.16
N TYR A 105 1.73 11.58 -0.88
CA TYR A 105 2.95 10.79 -0.90
C TYR A 105 3.86 11.22 0.26
N PHE A 106 4.46 10.25 0.92
CA PHE A 106 5.38 10.49 2.03
C PHE A 106 6.45 9.41 2.04
N GLU A 107 7.70 9.82 2.22
CA GLU A 107 8.80 8.92 2.49
C GLU A 107 9.75 9.56 3.48
N LYS A 108 10.06 8.85 4.55
CA LYS A 108 10.98 9.35 5.56
C LYS A 108 11.49 8.21 6.41
N GLU A 109 12.76 8.25 6.74
CA GLU A 109 13.35 7.34 7.71
C GLU A 109 13.20 7.95 9.10
N ILE A 110 12.58 7.21 10.02
CA ILE A 110 12.34 7.64 11.40
C ILE A 110 12.75 6.49 12.31
N ASP A 111 13.69 6.76 13.22
CA ASP A 111 14.19 5.78 14.19
C ASP A 111 14.63 4.46 13.54
N GLY A 112 15.33 4.57 12.41
CA GLY A 112 15.85 3.43 11.71
C GLY A 112 14.86 2.64 10.87
N ARG A 113 13.62 3.12 10.75
CA ARG A 113 12.57 2.51 9.92
C ARG A 113 12.16 3.45 8.81
N LEU A 114 11.84 2.87 7.66
CA LEU A 114 11.31 3.64 6.53
C LEU A 114 9.79 3.72 6.65
N TRP A 115 9.25 4.94 6.61
CA TRP A 115 7.81 5.19 6.64
C TRP A 115 7.38 5.66 5.27
N LEU A 116 6.46 4.93 4.63
CA LEU A 116 6.00 5.20 3.27
C LEU A 116 4.50 5.34 3.20
N ASN A 117 4.05 6.39 2.51
CA ASN A 117 2.68 6.52 2.04
C ASN A 117 2.73 6.64 0.53
N PRO A 118 2.11 5.71 -0.22
CA PRO A 118 2.17 5.76 -1.68
C PRO A 118 1.37 6.92 -2.27
N GLY A 119 0.64 7.65 -1.46
CA GLY A 119 -0.34 8.63 -1.93
C GLY A 119 -1.62 7.94 -2.36
N SER A 120 -2.53 8.68 -2.96
CA SER A 120 -3.78 8.12 -3.45
C SER A 120 -3.67 7.79 -4.94
N CYS A 121 -4.13 6.62 -5.33
CA CYS A 121 -4.26 6.26 -6.74
C CYS A 121 -5.73 6.18 -7.19
N GLY A 122 -6.64 6.62 -6.33
CA GLY A 122 -8.06 6.69 -6.62
C GLY A 122 -8.50 8.03 -7.23
N PRO A 123 -9.72 8.48 -6.93
CA PRO A 123 -10.21 9.75 -7.44
C PRO A 123 -9.32 10.92 -7.01
N ARG A 124 -9.09 11.83 -7.94
CA ARG A 124 -8.30 13.03 -7.64
C ARG A 124 -9.07 13.95 -6.70
N ARG A 125 -8.38 14.48 -5.70
CA ARG A 125 -8.89 15.50 -4.78
C ARG A 125 -8.00 16.73 -4.90
N PHE A 126 -8.61 17.88 -5.21
CA PHE A 126 -7.89 19.15 -5.37
C PHE A 126 -6.78 19.01 -6.41
N ASP A 127 -5.60 19.50 -6.09
CA ASP A 127 -4.44 19.48 -6.99
C ASP A 127 -3.47 18.33 -6.70
N GLN A 128 -3.93 17.31 -5.97
CA GLN A 128 -3.06 16.20 -5.60
C GLN A 128 -2.70 15.34 -6.80
N GLU A 129 -1.46 14.89 -6.81
CA GLU A 129 -0.98 13.90 -7.78
C GLU A 129 -1.64 12.55 -7.52
N ILE A 130 -1.80 11.79 -8.60
CA ILE A 130 -2.20 10.38 -8.51
C ILE A 130 -0.92 9.57 -8.51
N THR A 131 -0.66 8.86 -7.43
CA THR A 131 0.65 8.21 -7.23
C THR A 131 0.53 6.79 -6.69
N MET A 132 1.60 6.04 -6.86
CA MET A 132 1.83 4.74 -6.24
C MET A 132 3.33 4.54 -6.04
N ILE A 133 3.71 3.45 -5.40
CA ILE A 133 5.11 3.07 -5.23
C ILE A 133 5.35 1.73 -5.92
N ILE A 134 6.46 1.61 -6.61
CA ILE A 134 6.98 0.33 -7.08
C ILE A 134 8.23 0.03 -6.26
N MET A 135 8.26 -1.14 -5.64
CA MET A 135 9.38 -1.58 -4.80
C MET A 135 9.90 -2.92 -5.27
N GLU A 136 11.20 -3.10 -5.22
CA GLU A 136 11.82 -4.39 -5.44
C GLU A 136 12.56 -4.81 -4.17
N VAL A 137 12.36 -6.06 -3.75
CA VAL A 137 12.95 -6.61 -2.54
C VAL A 137 13.72 -7.87 -2.89
N ASP A 138 14.97 -7.97 -2.43
CA ASP A 138 15.80 -9.16 -2.62
C ASP A 138 16.55 -9.42 -1.32
N GLY A 139 16.17 -10.49 -0.61
CA GLY A 139 16.67 -10.73 0.73
C GLY A 139 16.27 -9.59 1.65
N LYS A 140 17.26 -8.94 2.28
CA LYS A 140 17.03 -7.75 3.12
C LYS A 140 17.21 -6.44 2.36
N LYS A 141 17.60 -6.50 1.11
CA LYS A 141 17.84 -5.30 0.30
C LYS A 141 16.55 -4.90 -0.40
N TYR A 142 16.32 -3.60 -0.50
CA TYR A 142 15.18 -3.10 -1.24
C TYR A 142 15.51 -1.78 -1.90
N GLN A 143 14.76 -1.50 -2.96
CA GLN A 143 14.77 -0.20 -3.62
C GLN A 143 13.34 0.13 -4.03
N PHE A 144 13.01 1.41 -4.08
CA PHE A 144 11.66 1.82 -4.43
C PHE A 144 11.68 3.12 -5.19
N GLN A 145 10.60 3.38 -5.92
CA GLN A 145 10.42 4.65 -6.61
C GLN A 145 8.96 5.08 -6.53
N LYS A 146 8.77 6.37 -6.38
CA LYS A 146 7.47 7.02 -6.53
C LYS A 146 7.09 6.98 -8.01
N LYS A 147 5.88 6.54 -8.29
CA LYS A 147 5.35 6.53 -9.65
C LYS A 147 4.19 7.52 -9.73
N VAL A 148 4.34 8.56 -10.52
CA VAL A 148 3.28 9.53 -10.76
C VAL A 148 2.45 9.05 -11.94
N ILE A 149 1.15 8.81 -11.69
CA ILE A 149 0.23 8.31 -12.71
C ILE A 149 -0.43 9.46 -13.45
N ALA A 150 -0.81 10.52 -12.69
CA ALA A 150 -1.41 11.73 -13.25
C ALA A 150 -1.13 12.90 -12.33
N GLN A 151 -0.99 14.07 -12.92
CA GLN A 151 -0.76 15.30 -12.19
C GLN A 151 -2.00 16.16 -12.15
#